data_9241286bfeeb62d4499b44ee0e8b07da
#
_entry.id   9241286bfeeb62d4499b44ee0e8b07da
#
_cell.length_a   1.000
_cell.length_b   1.000
_cell.length_c   1.000
_cell.angle_alpha   90.00
_cell.angle_beta   90.00
_cell.angle_gamma   90.00
#
_symmetry.space_group_name_H-M   'P 1'
#
loop_
_entity.id
_entity.type
_entity.pdbx_description
1 polymer ?
#
loop_
_entity_poly.entity_id
_entity_poly.type
_entity_poly.pdbx_seq_one_letter_code
_entity_poly.pdbx_strand_id
1 'polypeptide(L)'
;MTLDDNTKWLLWVAKQFENIAGDNKEISLEQFKTALKVKESFFAERFFALFDSDASGTISLDELLKTLKLLVHGNETDKLQFLFQVYDVDGGGSIEPDEFRMVLKACLKESSISLPEEKLDDLTGALFESADSDKSGSVTFEELRRELQGFPEIMENLTISAASWLKPPTAPRKSQTPHILSPVYWHNNKNKLLLLGGYACVNIILFILAALKQAGSGIWIVVARGCGQCLNFNCAFIPVLMLRRSLTWLRTTWVAKVLPLDLNLVLHQLMGYMVGALTLLHTGAHIINFARLSQAQGGYHLWEYLFTTRPGIGWIRGTASLTGLLLQLLISLMLVCSTTLVRRSGHFEVFYWTHLFYVPIWALLIVHGANFWKWFVIPGSLFLGEKAFAAALSRVGGLYIVEVNLLPSKVTHLVIQRSPFFHYKPGDYVYLNVPPVCEQSS
;
A
#
# COMPACT_ATOMS: atom_id res chain seq x y z
N MET A 1 4.61 -28.82 0.23
CA MET A 1 5.74 -28.93 -0.72
C MET A 1 5.75 -30.36 -1.24
N THR A 2 5.74 -30.60 -2.56
CA THR A 2 5.70 -31.97 -3.11
C THR A 2 7.10 -32.60 -3.04
N LEU A 3 7.20 -33.94 -3.00
CA LEU A 3 8.46 -34.68 -2.93
C LEU A 3 9.45 -34.27 -4.07
N ASP A 4 8.91 -33.91 -5.23
CA ASP A 4 9.67 -33.45 -6.41
C ASP A 4 10.27 -32.05 -6.24
N ASP A 5 9.59 -31.18 -5.52
CA ASP A 5 10.09 -29.82 -5.22
C ASP A 5 11.26 -29.83 -4.23
N ASN A 6 11.24 -30.75 -3.27
CA ASN A 6 12.32 -30.91 -2.28
C ASN A 6 13.61 -31.43 -2.89
N THR A 7 13.49 -32.38 -3.83
CA THR A 7 14.64 -32.93 -4.56
C THR A 7 15.29 -31.86 -5.44
N LYS A 8 14.50 -31.07 -6.15
CA LYS A 8 14.99 -29.95 -6.97
C LYS A 8 15.68 -28.88 -6.12
N TRP A 9 15.15 -28.61 -4.92
CA TRP A 9 15.76 -27.67 -4.00
C TRP A 9 17.12 -28.15 -3.47
N LEU A 10 17.26 -29.42 -3.06
CA LEU A 10 18.53 -29.99 -2.63
C LEU A 10 19.59 -29.95 -3.74
N LEU A 11 19.22 -30.27 -4.98
CA LEU A 11 20.12 -30.17 -6.15
C LEU A 11 20.55 -28.72 -6.40
N TRP A 12 19.65 -27.76 -6.20
CA TRP A 12 19.99 -26.36 -6.33
C TRP A 12 20.95 -25.91 -5.24
N VAL A 13 20.73 -26.31 -3.99
CA VAL A 13 21.64 -26.01 -2.86
C VAL A 13 23.02 -26.61 -3.11
N ALA A 14 23.11 -27.86 -3.56
CA ALA A 14 24.39 -28.49 -3.91
C ALA A 14 25.13 -27.69 -4.98
N LYS A 15 24.43 -27.23 -6.02
CA LYS A 15 25.04 -26.39 -7.06
C LYS A 15 25.50 -25.03 -6.54
N GLN A 16 24.76 -24.40 -5.61
CA GLN A 16 25.20 -23.15 -4.98
C GLN A 16 26.42 -23.39 -4.10
N PHE A 17 26.45 -24.50 -3.35
CA PHE A 17 27.60 -24.88 -2.56
C PHE A 17 28.86 -25.02 -3.41
N GLU A 18 28.81 -25.76 -4.51
CA GLU A 18 29.90 -25.90 -5.46
C GLU A 18 30.43 -24.56 -5.99
N ASN A 19 29.51 -23.64 -6.28
CA ASN A 19 29.85 -22.29 -6.76
C ASN A 19 30.58 -21.46 -5.68
N ILE A 20 30.33 -21.69 -4.39
CA ILE A 20 30.91 -20.93 -3.27
C ILE A 20 32.21 -21.60 -2.81
N ALA A 21 32.24 -22.93 -2.72
CA ALA A 21 33.37 -23.72 -2.29
C ALA A 21 34.57 -23.70 -3.29
N GLY A 22 34.23 -23.54 -4.59
CA GLY A 22 35.26 -23.55 -5.65
C GLY A 22 36.05 -24.85 -5.68
N ASP A 23 37.35 -24.74 -5.96
CA ASP A 23 38.24 -25.89 -6.10
C ASP A 23 38.53 -26.67 -4.76
N ASN A 24 38.31 -26.01 -3.63
CA ASN A 24 38.55 -26.61 -2.30
C ASN A 24 37.46 -27.58 -1.86
N LYS A 25 36.27 -27.56 -2.50
CA LYS A 25 35.09 -28.39 -2.17
C LYS A 25 34.55 -28.26 -0.73
N GLU A 26 35.01 -27.27 0.00
CA GLU A 26 34.66 -26.99 1.39
C GLU A 26 34.37 -25.49 1.55
N ILE A 27 33.50 -25.13 2.47
CA ILE A 27 33.12 -23.74 2.76
C ILE A 27 33.63 -23.32 4.12
N SER A 28 34.39 -22.24 4.18
CA SER A 28 34.82 -21.60 5.42
C SER A 28 33.71 -20.77 6.05
N LEU A 29 33.84 -20.43 7.35
CA LEU A 29 32.88 -19.59 8.07
C LEU A 29 32.61 -18.25 7.37
N GLU A 30 33.63 -17.59 6.81
CA GLU A 30 33.46 -16.30 6.12
C GLU A 30 32.70 -16.44 4.81
N GLN A 31 32.94 -17.51 4.06
CA GLN A 31 32.15 -17.81 2.85
C GLN A 31 30.73 -18.17 3.20
N PHE A 32 30.47 -18.88 4.28
CA PHE A 32 29.16 -19.24 4.80
C PHE A 32 28.36 -18.00 5.22
N LYS A 33 28.95 -17.08 5.99
CA LYS A 33 28.35 -15.80 6.37
C LYS A 33 27.95 -14.98 5.14
N THR A 34 28.82 -14.90 4.16
CA THR A 34 28.58 -14.16 2.91
C THR A 34 27.43 -14.77 2.10
N ALA A 35 27.39 -16.10 2.03
CA ALA A 35 26.37 -16.84 1.28
C ALA A 35 24.97 -16.69 1.89
N LEU A 36 24.87 -16.72 3.21
CA LEU A 36 23.60 -16.57 3.93
C LEU A 36 23.08 -15.14 3.96
N LYS A 37 23.94 -14.14 3.70
CA LYS A 37 23.61 -12.70 3.82
C LYS A 37 23.05 -12.34 5.20
N VAL A 38 23.45 -13.03 6.23
CA VAL A 38 22.99 -12.82 7.60
C VAL A 38 23.63 -11.56 8.16
N LYS A 39 22.84 -10.69 8.77
CA LYS A 39 23.35 -9.45 9.38
C LYS A 39 24.06 -9.70 10.71
N GLU A 40 23.62 -10.72 11.44
CA GLU A 40 24.17 -11.10 12.74
C GLU A 40 25.11 -12.29 12.62
N SER A 41 26.30 -12.13 13.15
CA SER A 41 27.31 -13.18 13.14
C SER A 41 26.94 -14.37 14.03
N PHE A 42 26.20 -14.15 15.12
CA PHE A 42 25.87 -15.18 16.11
C PHE A 42 25.18 -16.40 15.49
N PHE A 43 24.06 -16.21 14.80
CA PHE A 43 23.35 -17.35 14.18
C PHE A 43 24.14 -18.01 13.07
N ALA A 44 24.90 -17.24 12.29
CA ALA A 44 25.76 -17.80 11.25
C ALA A 44 26.85 -18.67 11.85
N GLU A 45 27.44 -18.25 12.95
CA GLU A 45 28.48 -19.01 13.68
C GLU A 45 27.90 -20.27 14.32
N ARG A 46 26.73 -20.19 14.95
CA ARG A 46 26.04 -21.35 15.53
C ARG A 46 25.64 -22.38 14.47
N PHE A 47 25.04 -21.94 13.39
CA PHE A 47 24.70 -22.85 12.29
C PHE A 47 25.94 -23.46 11.66
N PHE A 48 26.98 -22.68 11.46
CA PHE A 48 28.25 -23.21 10.96
C PHE A 48 28.76 -24.33 11.86
N ALA A 49 28.83 -24.11 13.18
CA ALA A 49 29.26 -25.12 14.14
C ALA A 49 28.39 -26.38 14.19
N LEU A 50 27.08 -26.24 13.93
CA LEU A 50 26.15 -27.38 13.87
C LEU A 50 26.21 -28.12 12.51
N PHE A 51 26.65 -27.46 11.45
CA PHE A 51 26.86 -28.08 10.14
C PHE A 51 28.24 -28.78 10.08
N ASP A 52 29.27 -28.19 10.66
CA ASP A 52 30.62 -28.76 10.79
C ASP A 52 30.62 -29.87 11.86
N SER A 53 30.16 -31.06 11.47
CA SER A 53 29.95 -32.17 12.41
C SER A 53 31.21 -32.85 12.87
N ASP A 54 32.32 -32.70 12.15
CA ASP A 54 33.62 -33.26 12.49
C ASP A 54 34.59 -32.23 13.13
N ALA A 55 34.10 -30.99 13.31
CA ALA A 55 34.87 -29.88 13.87
C ALA A 55 36.16 -29.58 13.08
N SER A 56 36.11 -29.75 11.76
CA SER A 56 37.25 -29.49 10.86
C SER A 56 37.54 -28.00 10.65
N GLY A 57 36.57 -27.13 10.99
CA GLY A 57 36.59 -25.69 10.73
C GLY A 57 36.14 -25.33 9.31
N THR A 58 35.66 -26.32 8.55
CA THR A 58 35.06 -26.13 7.21
C THR A 58 33.84 -27.03 7.06
N ILE A 59 32.86 -26.62 6.24
CA ILE A 59 31.67 -27.42 5.94
C ILE A 59 31.88 -28.10 4.59
N SER A 60 31.77 -29.41 4.57
CA SER A 60 31.73 -30.23 3.36
C SER A 60 30.29 -30.27 2.78
N LEU A 61 30.18 -30.64 1.49
CA LEU A 61 28.87 -30.79 0.85
C LEU A 61 28.01 -31.87 1.53
N ASP A 62 28.62 -32.95 1.96
CA ASP A 62 27.93 -34.08 2.61
C ASP A 62 27.35 -33.68 3.97
N GLU A 63 28.10 -32.93 4.78
CA GLU A 63 27.63 -32.38 6.05
C GLU A 63 26.47 -31.41 5.86
N LEU A 64 26.60 -30.48 4.91
CA LEU A 64 25.55 -29.54 4.58
C LEU A 64 24.27 -30.28 4.18
N LEU A 65 24.35 -31.22 3.24
CA LEU A 65 23.20 -31.97 2.75
C LEU A 65 22.58 -32.87 3.82
N LYS A 66 23.39 -33.47 4.70
CA LYS A 66 22.93 -34.31 5.82
C LYS A 66 22.07 -33.49 6.77
N THR A 67 22.56 -32.35 7.22
CA THR A 67 21.84 -31.46 8.15
C THR A 67 20.61 -30.84 7.50
N LEU A 68 20.68 -30.45 6.23
CA LEU A 68 19.53 -29.96 5.50
C LEU A 68 18.43 -31.01 5.27
N LYS A 69 18.81 -32.26 5.02
CA LYS A 69 17.84 -33.37 4.95
C LYS A 69 17.12 -33.56 6.29
N LEU A 70 17.82 -33.48 7.41
CA LEU A 70 17.24 -33.53 8.73
C LEU A 70 16.24 -32.39 8.96
N LEU A 71 16.60 -31.16 8.59
CA LEU A 71 15.70 -30.00 8.74
C LEU A 71 14.47 -30.06 7.86
N VAL A 72 14.57 -30.63 6.65
CA VAL A 72 13.45 -30.72 5.69
C VAL A 72 12.59 -31.96 5.91
N HIS A 73 13.21 -33.11 6.12
CA HIS A 73 12.54 -34.42 6.17
C HIS A 73 12.49 -35.04 7.57
N GLY A 74 13.24 -34.48 8.54
CA GLY A 74 13.23 -34.93 9.93
C GLY A 74 11.83 -34.79 10.55
N ASN A 75 11.55 -35.60 11.55
CA ASN A 75 10.33 -35.47 12.34
C ASN A 75 10.37 -34.20 13.22
N GLU A 76 9.28 -33.87 13.87
CA GLU A 76 9.21 -32.68 14.73
C GLU A 76 10.24 -32.72 15.86
N THR A 77 10.52 -33.89 16.41
CA THR A 77 11.51 -34.06 17.47
C THR A 77 12.93 -33.80 16.98
N ASP A 78 13.30 -34.27 15.77
CA ASP A 78 14.61 -34.01 15.18
C ASP A 78 14.86 -32.52 14.93
N LYS A 79 13.82 -31.84 14.45
CA LYS A 79 13.89 -30.39 14.20
C LYS A 79 13.99 -29.59 15.49
N LEU A 80 13.25 -30.01 16.50
CA LEU A 80 13.31 -29.40 17.83
C LEU A 80 14.67 -29.66 18.49
N GLN A 81 15.25 -30.84 18.32
CA GLN A 81 16.60 -31.15 18.80
C GLN A 81 17.62 -30.24 18.14
N PHE A 82 17.53 -30.00 16.84
CA PHE A 82 18.41 -29.04 16.16
C PHE A 82 18.23 -27.62 16.72
N LEU A 83 17.00 -27.19 16.96
CA LEU A 83 16.72 -25.89 17.55
C LEU A 83 17.31 -25.79 18.97
N PHE A 84 17.14 -26.83 19.79
CA PHE A 84 17.72 -26.89 21.13
C PHE A 84 19.23 -26.71 21.09
N GLN A 85 19.92 -27.39 20.17
CA GLN A 85 21.37 -27.24 19.96
C GLN A 85 21.79 -25.84 19.52
N VAL A 86 20.92 -25.06 18.87
CA VAL A 86 21.20 -23.65 18.58
C VAL A 86 21.23 -22.81 19.85
N TYR A 87 20.36 -23.13 20.83
CA TYR A 87 20.27 -22.43 22.10
C TYR A 87 21.34 -22.92 23.12
N ASP A 88 21.62 -24.20 23.17
CA ASP A 88 22.65 -24.83 23.97
C ASP A 88 24.02 -24.50 23.32
N VAL A 89 24.59 -23.35 23.67
CA VAL A 89 25.75 -22.77 23.00
C VAL A 89 27.05 -23.52 23.38
N ASP A 90 27.15 -23.96 24.60
CA ASP A 90 28.31 -24.67 25.11
C ASP A 90 28.24 -26.19 24.93
N GLY A 91 27.04 -26.71 24.54
CA GLY A 91 26.79 -28.14 24.37
C GLY A 91 26.62 -28.88 25.70
N GLY A 92 26.22 -28.16 26.75
CA GLY A 92 26.06 -28.70 28.11
C GLY A 92 24.86 -29.65 28.24
N GLY A 93 23.98 -29.70 27.27
CA GLY A 93 22.76 -30.54 27.28
C GLY A 93 21.60 -29.91 28.03
N SER A 94 21.76 -28.69 28.51
CA SER A 94 20.72 -27.83 29.08
C SER A 94 20.99 -26.38 28.74
N ILE A 95 19.95 -25.57 28.55
CA ILE A 95 20.09 -24.15 28.24
C ILE A 95 20.17 -23.36 29.55
N GLU A 96 21.29 -22.68 29.76
CA GLU A 96 21.47 -21.81 30.92
C GLU A 96 20.88 -20.39 30.70
N PRO A 97 20.60 -19.62 31.78
CA PRO A 97 20.05 -18.26 31.67
C PRO A 97 20.87 -17.33 30.78
N ASP A 98 22.19 -17.42 30.84
CA ASP A 98 23.11 -16.58 30.06
C ASP A 98 23.07 -16.94 28.56
N GLU A 99 22.95 -18.22 28.22
CA GLU A 99 22.75 -18.67 26.85
C GLU A 99 21.41 -18.24 26.28
N PHE A 100 20.35 -18.43 27.07
CA PHE A 100 19.02 -17.98 26.71
C PHE A 100 18.97 -16.47 26.45
N ARG A 101 19.63 -15.68 27.32
CA ARG A 101 19.78 -14.24 27.14
C ARG A 101 20.53 -13.88 25.86
N MET A 102 21.62 -14.58 25.57
CA MET A 102 22.44 -14.36 24.39
C MET A 102 21.64 -14.61 23.10
N VAL A 103 20.93 -15.71 23.04
CA VAL A 103 20.08 -16.06 21.90
C VAL A 103 18.91 -15.09 21.75
N LEU A 104 18.24 -14.71 22.84
CA LEU A 104 17.15 -13.75 22.83
C LEU A 104 17.62 -12.37 22.32
N LYS A 105 18.81 -11.92 22.77
CA LYS A 105 19.43 -10.69 22.29
C LYS A 105 19.73 -10.74 20.79
N ALA A 106 20.24 -11.87 20.31
CA ALA A 106 20.51 -12.07 18.88
C ALA A 106 19.22 -12.10 18.06
N CYS A 107 18.15 -12.76 18.53
CA CYS A 107 16.82 -12.77 17.88
C CYS A 107 16.22 -11.38 17.77
N LEU A 108 16.25 -10.60 18.85
CA LEU A 108 15.74 -9.24 18.86
C LEU A 108 16.52 -8.34 17.88
N LYS A 109 17.83 -8.48 17.85
CA LYS A 109 18.69 -7.71 16.94
C LYS A 109 18.46 -8.08 15.47
N GLU A 110 18.28 -9.37 15.15
CA GLU A 110 17.89 -9.83 13.81
C GLU A 110 16.57 -9.23 13.38
N SER A 111 15.59 -9.15 14.30
CA SER A 111 14.29 -8.51 14.10
C SER A 111 14.36 -6.98 14.08
N SER A 112 15.56 -6.38 14.18
CA SER A 112 15.78 -4.93 14.29
C SER A 112 15.08 -4.30 15.50
N ILE A 113 14.86 -5.08 16.55
CA ILE A 113 14.30 -4.63 17.84
C ILE A 113 15.48 -4.41 18.79
N SER A 114 15.58 -3.20 19.33
CA SER A 114 16.59 -2.86 20.34
C SER A 114 15.86 -2.58 21.67
N LEU A 115 16.18 -3.38 22.67
CA LEU A 115 15.71 -3.19 24.05
C LEU A 115 16.85 -2.67 24.92
N PRO A 116 16.59 -1.82 25.92
CA PRO A 116 17.53 -1.53 27.00
C PRO A 116 17.95 -2.84 27.72
N GLU A 117 19.18 -2.93 28.19
CA GLU A 117 19.70 -4.15 28.84
C GLU A 117 18.83 -4.57 30.05
N GLU A 118 18.35 -3.61 30.85
CA GLU A 118 17.46 -3.88 31.99
C GLU A 118 16.16 -4.57 31.56
N LYS A 119 15.51 -4.10 30.47
CA LYS A 119 14.29 -4.74 29.93
C LYS A 119 14.57 -6.05 29.25
N LEU A 120 15.76 -6.23 28.71
CA LEU A 120 16.19 -7.52 28.16
C LEU A 120 16.35 -8.53 29.29
N ASP A 121 16.93 -8.14 30.41
CA ASP A 121 17.10 -9.01 31.58
C ASP A 121 15.76 -9.39 32.20
N ASP A 122 14.83 -8.43 32.34
CA ASP A 122 13.46 -8.70 32.80
C ASP A 122 12.71 -9.68 31.89
N LEU A 123 12.81 -9.47 30.57
CA LEU A 123 12.19 -10.36 29.57
C LEU A 123 12.82 -11.75 29.59
N THR A 124 14.15 -11.81 29.67
CA THR A 124 14.88 -13.07 29.75
C THR A 124 14.46 -13.85 31.00
N GLY A 125 14.42 -13.19 32.16
CA GLY A 125 14.01 -13.82 33.42
C GLY A 125 12.59 -14.36 33.37
N ALA A 126 11.64 -13.56 32.86
CA ALA A 126 10.24 -13.97 32.76
C ALA A 126 10.02 -15.17 31.82
N LEU A 127 10.69 -15.18 30.66
CA LEU A 127 10.58 -16.28 29.68
C LEU A 127 11.30 -17.53 30.18
N PHE A 128 12.47 -17.36 30.81
CA PHE A 128 13.23 -18.47 31.38
C PHE A 128 12.46 -19.15 32.52
N GLU A 129 11.88 -18.37 33.45
CA GLU A 129 11.08 -18.89 34.56
C GLU A 129 9.83 -19.65 34.08
N SER A 130 9.28 -19.24 32.92
CA SER A 130 8.17 -19.98 32.29
C SER A 130 8.60 -21.31 31.72
N ALA A 131 9.81 -21.38 31.15
CA ALA A 131 10.36 -22.58 30.52
C ALA A 131 10.94 -23.59 31.52
N ASP A 132 11.63 -23.12 32.56
CA ASP A 132 12.20 -23.93 33.66
C ASP A 132 11.09 -24.35 34.63
N SER A 133 10.39 -25.41 34.29
CA SER A 133 9.20 -25.86 35.04
C SER A 133 9.53 -26.55 36.36
N ASP A 134 10.70 -27.15 36.51
CA ASP A 134 11.17 -27.82 37.72
C ASP A 134 12.04 -26.93 38.63
N LYS A 135 12.34 -25.71 38.16
CA LYS A 135 13.17 -24.72 38.86
C LYS A 135 14.58 -25.22 39.11
N SER A 136 15.14 -25.97 38.18
CA SER A 136 16.49 -26.50 38.26
C SER A 136 17.57 -25.43 37.98
N GLY A 137 17.18 -24.29 37.40
CA GLY A 137 18.09 -23.23 36.98
C GLY A 137 18.62 -23.42 35.58
N SER A 138 18.16 -24.44 34.85
CA SER A 138 18.49 -24.67 33.45
C SER A 138 17.32 -25.30 32.70
N VAL A 139 17.14 -24.97 31.44
CA VAL A 139 16.04 -25.50 30.62
C VAL A 139 16.52 -26.74 29.86
N THR A 140 15.91 -27.87 30.13
CA THR A 140 16.20 -29.16 29.47
C THR A 140 15.44 -29.26 28.13
N PHE A 141 15.86 -30.19 27.27
CA PHE A 141 15.19 -30.48 25.99
C PHE A 141 13.71 -30.85 26.19
N GLU A 142 13.39 -31.62 27.24
CA GLU A 142 12.00 -32.05 27.50
C GLU A 142 11.11 -30.90 27.98
N GLU A 143 11.67 -29.95 28.71
CA GLU A 143 10.95 -28.72 29.11
C GLU A 143 10.70 -27.80 27.92
N LEU A 144 11.72 -27.54 27.09
CA LEU A 144 11.55 -26.78 25.87
C LEU A 144 10.52 -27.42 24.93
N ARG A 145 10.55 -28.75 24.81
CA ARG A 145 9.59 -29.50 24.00
C ARG A 145 8.17 -29.34 24.54
N ARG A 146 7.98 -29.44 25.82
CA ARG A 146 6.67 -29.32 26.48
C ARG A 146 6.10 -27.91 26.30
N GLU A 147 6.92 -26.90 26.47
CA GLU A 147 6.49 -25.50 26.31
C GLU A 147 6.10 -25.22 24.86
N LEU A 148 6.88 -25.65 23.88
CA LEU A 148 6.60 -25.43 22.47
C LEU A 148 5.45 -26.29 21.92
N GLN A 149 5.10 -27.42 22.53
CA GLN A 149 3.91 -28.20 22.15
C GLN A 149 2.61 -27.40 22.32
N GLY A 150 2.58 -26.41 23.22
CA GLY A 150 1.47 -25.48 23.37
C GLY A 150 1.30 -24.52 22.18
N PHE A 151 2.29 -24.40 21.31
CA PHE A 151 2.35 -23.41 20.24
C PHE A 151 2.74 -24.04 18.89
N PRO A 152 1.92 -24.88 18.28
CA PRO A 152 2.25 -25.61 17.04
C PRO A 152 2.60 -24.68 15.88
N GLU A 153 2.04 -23.48 15.83
CA GLU A 153 2.36 -22.46 14.81
C GLU A 153 3.80 -21.96 14.93
N ILE A 154 4.37 -21.90 16.12
CA ILE A 154 5.76 -21.53 16.33
C ILE A 154 6.69 -22.61 15.78
N MET A 155 6.37 -23.86 16.02
CA MET A 155 7.11 -25.01 15.50
C MET A 155 7.14 -25.02 13.96
N GLU A 156 5.99 -24.78 13.33
CA GLU A 156 5.91 -24.70 11.87
C GLU A 156 6.72 -23.51 11.32
N ASN A 157 6.62 -22.34 11.97
CA ASN A 157 7.34 -21.15 11.56
C ASN A 157 8.85 -21.24 11.75
N LEU A 158 9.34 -21.90 12.80
CA LEU A 158 10.77 -22.11 13.02
C LEU A 158 11.39 -23.00 11.95
N THR A 159 10.68 -24.07 11.55
CA THR A 159 11.12 -24.95 10.47
C THR A 159 11.09 -24.26 9.10
N ILE A 160 10.09 -23.40 8.86
CA ILE A 160 9.99 -22.59 7.64
C ILE A 160 11.08 -21.52 7.61
N SER A 161 11.43 -20.92 8.75
CA SER A 161 12.45 -19.85 8.83
C SER A 161 13.83 -20.39 8.48
N ALA A 162 14.27 -21.50 9.08
CA ALA A 162 15.56 -22.13 8.75
C ALA A 162 15.63 -22.57 7.28
N ALA A 163 14.55 -23.16 6.75
CA ALA A 163 14.44 -23.51 5.34
C ALA A 163 14.31 -22.29 4.41
N SER A 164 13.84 -21.15 4.89
CA SER A 164 13.68 -19.94 4.07
C SER A 164 14.98 -19.22 3.79
N TRP A 165 15.98 -19.33 4.66
CA TRP A 165 17.30 -18.75 4.45
C TRP A 165 18.05 -19.40 3.29
N LEU A 166 17.76 -20.68 3.05
CA LEU A 166 18.36 -21.47 1.98
C LEU A 166 17.46 -21.63 0.75
N LYS A 167 16.28 -20.97 0.72
CA LYS A 167 15.46 -20.97 -0.49
C LYS A 167 16.17 -20.19 -1.59
N PRO A 168 16.16 -20.74 -2.83
CA PRO A 168 16.58 -19.94 -3.96
C PRO A 168 15.79 -18.63 -3.94
N PRO A 169 16.41 -17.48 -4.25
CA PRO A 169 15.66 -16.29 -4.55
C PRO A 169 14.63 -16.74 -5.58
N THR A 170 13.34 -16.67 -5.21
CA THR A 170 12.26 -17.04 -6.11
C THR A 170 12.55 -16.32 -7.40
N ALA A 171 12.94 -17.08 -8.45
CA ALA A 171 13.16 -16.49 -9.75
C ALA A 171 11.96 -15.58 -9.99
N PRO A 172 12.16 -14.30 -10.39
CA PRO A 172 11.04 -13.41 -10.60
C PRO A 172 10.08 -14.20 -11.46
N ARG A 173 8.91 -14.56 -10.89
CA ARG A 173 7.89 -15.31 -11.62
C ARG A 173 7.81 -14.61 -12.94
N LYS A 174 8.31 -15.23 -14.01
CA LYS A 174 8.11 -14.71 -15.37
C LYS A 174 6.66 -14.35 -15.38
N SER A 175 6.37 -13.06 -15.51
CA SER A 175 5.04 -12.54 -15.58
C SER A 175 4.30 -13.42 -16.57
N GLN A 176 3.63 -14.44 -16.03
CA GLN A 176 2.69 -15.20 -16.84
C GLN A 176 1.74 -14.13 -17.32
N THR A 177 1.60 -14.01 -18.62
CA THR A 177 0.66 -13.11 -19.30
C THR A 177 -0.54 -12.86 -18.40
N PRO A 178 -0.87 -11.58 -18.12
CA PRO A 178 -1.91 -11.27 -17.14
C PRO A 178 -3.11 -12.15 -17.47
N HIS A 179 -3.50 -13.01 -16.55
CA HIS A 179 -4.62 -13.95 -16.72
C HIS A 179 -5.97 -13.21 -16.75
N ILE A 180 -6.00 -12.03 -17.40
CA ILE A 180 -7.18 -11.18 -17.57
C ILE A 180 -8.30 -11.97 -18.25
N LEU A 181 -7.95 -12.97 -19.08
CA LEU A 181 -8.90 -13.85 -19.76
C LEU A 181 -9.26 -15.12 -18.96
N SER A 182 -8.64 -15.34 -17.77
CA SER A 182 -8.96 -16.54 -16.99
C SER A 182 -10.29 -16.40 -16.26
N PRO A 183 -11.15 -17.44 -16.19
CA PRO A 183 -12.39 -17.42 -15.44
C PRO A 183 -12.17 -17.09 -13.94
N VAL A 184 -11.04 -17.51 -13.40
CA VAL A 184 -10.64 -17.23 -12.00
C VAL A 184 -10.41 -15.73 -11.78
N TYR A 185 -9.76 -15.04 -12.71
CA TYR A 185 -9.58 -13.60 -12.64
C TYR A 185 -10.93 -12.86 -12.62
N TRP A 186 -11.85 -13.24 -13.51
CA TRP A 186 -13.18 -12.62 -13.59
C TRP A 186 -14.00 -12.88 -12.33
N HIS A 187 -13.95 -14.10 -11.79
CA HIS A 187 -14.66 -14.42 -10.54
C HIS A 187 -14.12 -13.61 -9.36
N ASN A 188 -12.80 -13.53 -9.20
CA ASN A 188 -12.16 -12.82 -8.08
C ASN A 188 -12.28 -11.29 -8.18
N ASN A 189 -12.45 -10.74 -9.40
CA ASN A 189 -12.57 -9.31 -9.62
C ASN A 189 -13.98 -8.86 -10.04
N LYS A 190 -15.00 -9.72 -9.94
CA LYS A 190 -16.35 -9.43 -10.44
C LYS A 190 -16.93 -8.10 -9.97
N ASN A 191 -16.85 -7.78 -8.67
CA ASN A 191 -17.40 -6.55 -8.12
C ASN A 191 -16.66 -5.30 -8.63
N LYS A 192 -15.34 -5.41 -8.78
CA LYS A 192 -14.51 -4.36 -9.38
C LYS A 192 -14.87 -4.14 -10.85
N LEU A 193 -15.01 -5.21 -11.62
CA LEU A 193 -15.35 -5.16 -13.04
C LEU A 193 -16.76 -4.64 -13.26
N LEU A 194 -17.72 -5.03 -12.41
CA LEU A 194 -19.08 -4.50 -12.44
C LEU A 194 -19.12 -3.00 -12.14
N LEU A 195 -18.35 -2.54 -11.14
CA LEU A 195 -18.25 -1.11 -10.82
C LEU A 195 -17.67 -0.31 -11.98
N LEU A 196 -16.56 -0.77 -12.57
CA LEU A 196 -15.90 -0.09 -13.69
C LEU A 196 -16.76 -0.15 -14.97
N GLY A 197 -17.41 -1.29 -15.24
CA GLY A 197 -18.34 -1.45 -16.35
C GLY A 197 -19.55 -0.55 -16.19
N GLY A 198 -20.16 -0.49 -15.01
CA GLY A 198 -21.27 0.42 -14.69
C GLY A 198 -20.88 1.89 -14.87
N TYR A 199 -19.69 2.28 -14.38
CA TYR A 199 -19.15 3.62 -14.59
C TYR A 199 -18.96 3.97 -16.07
N ALA A 200 -18.41 3.05 -16.87
CA ALA A 200 -18.26 3.23 -18.31
C ALA A 200 -19.62 3.34 -19.01
N CYS A 201 -20.56 2.45 -18.67
CA CYS A 201 -21.92 2.48 -19.21
C CYS A 201 -22.63 3.81 -18.94
N VAL A 202 -22.54 4.34 -17.72
CA VAL A 202 -23.13 5.66 -17.38
C VAL A 202 -22.56 6.76 -18.27
N ASN A 203 -21.23 6.83 -18.43
CA ASN A 203 -20.61 7.83 -19.30
C ASN A 203 -21.05 7.68 -20.76
N ILE A 204 -21.11 6.47 -21.30
CA ILE A 204 -21.54 6.19 -22.67
C ILE A 204 -23.01 6.63 -22.86
N ILE A 205 -23.89 6.24 -21.94
CA ILE A 205 -25.33 6.61 -22.00
C ILE A 205 -25.49 8.13 -21.97
N LEU A 206 -24.80 8.82 -21.05
CA LEU A 206 -24.87 10.28 -20.94
C LEU A 206 -24.35 10.97 -22.20
N PHE A 207 -23.27 10.46 -22.81
CA PHE A 207 -22.75 10.97 -24.06
C PHE A 207 -23.76 10.80 -25.20
N ILE A 208 -24.32 9.60 -25.36
CA ILE A 208 -25.27 9.28 -26.41
C ILE A 208 -26.54 10.14 -26.28
N LEU A 209 -27.09 10.25 -25.07
CA LEU A 209 -28.32 11.08 -24.84
C LEU A 209 -28.07 12.55 -25.19
N ALA A 210 -26.91 13.10 -24.84
CA ALA A 210 -26.53 14.46 -25.19
C ALA A 210 -26.27 14.61 -26.71
N ALA A 211 -25.65 13.63 -27.35
CA ALA A 211 -25.40 13.60 -28.77
C ALA A 211 -26.72 13.55 -29.58
N LEU A 212 -27.65 12.68 -29.18
CA LEU A 212 -28.98 12.58 -29.82
C LEU A 212 -29.76 13.89 -29.72
N LYS A 213 -29.72 14.56 -28.56
CA LYS A 213 -30.35 15.86 -28.37
C LYS A 213 -29.81 16.96 -29.28
N GLN A 214 -28.55 16.83 -29.73
CA GLN A 214 -27.86 17.83 -30.56
C GLN A 214 -27.60 17.33 -31.99
N ALA A 215 -28.24 16.26 -32.45
CA ALA A 215 -27.98 15.62 -33.73
C ALA A 215 -28.00 16.54 -34.96
N GLY A 216 -28.79 17.64 -34.90
CA GLY A 216 -28.90 18.65 -35.98
C GLY A 216 -27.86 19.80 -35.92
N SER A 217 -27.01 19.87 -34.91
CA SER A 217 -26.13 21.03 -34.63
C SER A 217 -24.74 20.96 -35.22
N GLY A 218 -24.39 19.93 -35.96
CA GLY A 218 -23.05 19.68 -36.48
C GLY A 218 -22.17 18.90 -35.52
N ILE A 219 -21.24 18.11 -36.10
CA ILE A 219 -20.49 17.08 -35.38
C ILE A 219 -19.68 17.63 -34.18
N TRP A 220 -19.06 18.78 -34.32
CA TRP A 220 -18.22 19.36 -33.25
C TRP A 220 -19.02 19.83 -32.05
N ILE A 221 -20.24 20.36 -32.30
CA ILE A 221 -21.16 20.72 -31.21
C ILE A 221 -21.68 19.47 -30.53
N VAL A 222 -22.00 18.43 -31.28
CA VAL A 222 -22.45 17.12 -30.75
C VAL A 222 -21.39 16.54 -29.82
N VAL A 223 -20.11 16.48 -30.26
CA VAL A 223 -19.00 16.00 -29.45
C VAL A 223 -18.80 16.86 -28.20
N ALA A 224 -18.78 18.20 -28.35
CA ALA A 224 -18.61 19.10 -27.20
C ALA A 224 -19.72 18.93 -26.17
N ARG A 225 -20.98 18.83 -26.59
CA ARG A 225 -22.15 18.66 -25.70
C ARG A 225 -22.17 17.28 -25.05
N GLY A 226 -21.77 16.23 -25.78
CA GLY A 226 -21.60 14.87 -25.25
C GLY A 226 -20.55 14.83 -24.14
N CYS A 227 -19.36 15.35 -24.42
CA CYS A 227 -18.30 15.48 -23.40
C CYS A 227 -18.74 16.33 -22.22
N GLY A 228 -19.40 17.48 -22.45
CA GLY A 228 -19.91 18.35 -21.40
C GLY A 228 -20.90 17.67 -20.46
N GLN A 229 -21.76 16.78 -20.98
CA GLN A 229 -22.68 16.02 -20.15
C GLN A 229 -21.97 14.97 -19.29
N CYS A 230 -20.97 14.27 -19.84
CA CYS A 230 -20.11 13.39 -19.06
C CYS A 230 -19.32 14.14 -17.97
N LEU A 231 -18.82 15.34 -18.29
CA LEU A 231 -18.13 16.21 -17.34
C LEU A 231 -19.04 16.64 -16.18
N ASN A 232 -20.32 16.97 -16.45
CA ASN A 232 -21.28 17.28 -15.40
C ASN A 232 -21.38 16.15 -14.38
N PHE A 233 -21.47 14.90 -14.83
CA PHE A 233 -21.53 13.73 -13.96
C PHE A 233 -20.20 13.52 -13.22
N ASN A 234 -19.08 13.47 -13.94
CA ASN A 234 -17.78 13.13 -13.34
C ASN A 234 -17.35 14.18 -12.31
N CYS A 235 -17.43 15.49 -12.64
CA CYS A 235 -17.03 16.56 -11.73
C CYS A 235 -17.95 16.69 -10.52
N ALA A 236 -19.22 16.30 -10.63
CA ALA A 236 -20.17 16.28 -9.52
C ALA A 236 -20.01 15.03 -8.64
N PHE A 237 -19.63 13.90 -9.20
CA PHE A 237 -19.53 12.65 -8.46
C PHE A 237 -18.18 12.48 -7.76
N ILE A 238 -17.10 13.08 -8.27
CA ILE A 238 -15.74 12.95 -7.74
C ILE A 238 -15.63 13.28 -6.24
N PRO A 239 -16.29 14.29 -5.66
CA PRO A 239 -16.28 14.56 -4.23
C PRO A 239 -16.94 13.47 -3.38
N VAL A 240 -17.91 12.72 -3.93
CA VAL A 240 -18.58 11.61 -3.22
C VAL A 240 -17.57 10.54 -2.85
N LEU A 241 -16.60 10.28 -3.72
CA LEU A 241 -15.52 9.31 -3.47
C LEU A 241 -14.59 9.73 -2.34
N MET A 242 -14.64 11.00 -1.93
CA MET A 242 -13.82 11.58 -0.87
C MET A 242 -14.59 11.83 0.44
N LEU A 243 -15.82 11.34 0.55
CA LEU A 243 -16.65 11.36 1.77
C LEU A 243 -16.15 10.27 2.73
N ARG A 244 -15.07 10.55 3.44
CA ARG A 244 -14.36 9.55 4.28
C ARG A 244 -15.24 8.93 5.35
N ARG A 245 -16.00 9.75 6.09
CA ARG A 245 -16.86 9.29 7.18
C ARG A 245 -18.07 8.52 6.65
N SER A 246 -18.71 9.06 5.62
CA SER A 246 -19.84 8.41 4.96
C SER A 246 -19.45 7.06 4.36
N LEU A 247 -18.30 6.98 3.70
CA LEU A 247 -17.78 5.73 3.14
C LEU A 247 -17.40 4.73 4.25
N THR A 248 -16.81 5.18 5.37
CA THR A 248 -16.51 4.32 6.51
C THR A 248 -17.79 3.76 7.12
N TRP A 249 -18.84 4.60 7.26
CA TRP A 249 -20.14 4.13 7.70
C TRP A 249 -20.75 3.13 6.72
N LEU A 250 -20.71 3.41 5.41
CA LEU A 250 -21.22 2.50 4.37
C LEU A 250 -20.53 1.13 4.40
N ARG A 251 -19.22 1.07 4.74
CA ARG A 251 -18.48 -0.19 4.88
C ARG A 251 -19.04 -1.10 5.98
N THR A 252 -19.70 -0.56 6.98
CA THR A 252 -20.35 -1.35 8.04
C THR A 252 -21.72 -1.90 7.64
N THR A 253 -22.21 -1.54 6.46
CA THR A 253 -23.54 -1.93 5.95
C THR A 253 -23.44 -3.04 4.89
N TRP A 254 -24.60 -3.56 4.48
CA TRP A 254 -24.68 -4.52 3.38
C TRP A 254 -24.15 -3.99 2.03
N VAL A 255 -24.06 -2.66 1.87
CA VAL A 255 -23.53 -2.01 0.65
C VAL A 255 -22.11 -2.46 0.34
N ALA A 256 -21.28 -2.68 1.35
CA ALA A 256 -19.90 -3.18 1.18
C ALA A 256 -19.82 -4.58 0.56
N LYS A 257 -20.89 -5.39 0.65
CA LYS A 257 -20.95 -6.71 0.01
C LYS A 257 -21.12 -6.61 -1.51
N VAL A 258 -21.73 -5.51 -1.98
CA VAL A 258 -22.05 -5.29 -3.40
C VAL A 258 -21.04 -4.34 -4.05
N LEU A 259 -20.73 -3.23 -3.38
CA LEU A 259 -19.83 -2.20 -3.91
C LEU A 259 -18.45 -2.32 -3.24
N PRO A 260 -17.37 -2.42 -4.03
CA PRO A 260 -16.00 -2.45 -3.51
C PRO A 260 -15.58 -1.03 -3.08
N LEU A 261 -16.08 -0.58 -1.92
CA LEU A 261 -15.86 0.77 -1.40
C LEU A 261 -14.39 1.10 -1.15
N ASP A 262 -13.53 0.09 -1.02
CA ASP A 262 -12.08 0.25 -0.84
C ASP A 262 -11.38 0.76 -2.11
N LEU A 263 -12.04 0.66 -3.25
CA LEU A 263 -11.54 1.19 -4.52
C LEU A 263 -11.84 2.68 -4.73
N ASN A 264 -12.37 3.38 -3.73
CA ASN A 264 -12.73 4.80 -3.84
C ASN A 264 -11.56 5.68 -4.33
N LEU A 265 -10.33 5.47 -3.84
CA LEU A 265 -9.15 6.21 -4.29
C LEU A 265 -8.77 5.88 -5.74
N VAL A 266 -8.84 4.61 -6.12
CA VAL A 266 -8.55 4.17 -7.50
C VAL A 266 -9.58 4.76 -8.46
N LEU A 267 -10.86 4.74 -8.08
CA LEU A 267 -11.94 5.31 -8.86
C LEU A 267 -11.82 6.84 -8.95
N HIS A 268 -11.44 7.51 -7.86
CA HIS A 268 -11.15 8.94 -7.87
C HIS A 268 -10.04 9.30 -8.87
N GLN A 269 -8.94 8.56 -8.89
CA GLN A 269 -7.86 8.77 -9.87
C GLN A 269 -8.33 8.52 -11.31
N LEU A 270 -9.07 7.43 -11.53
CA LEU A 270 -9.63 7.10 -12.85
C LEU A 270 -10.57 8.21 -13.35
N MET A 271 -11.47 8.70 -12.49
CA MET A 271 -12.36 9.80 -12.80
C MET A 271 -11.60 11.11 -13.07
N GLY A 272 -10.52 11.37 -12.33
CA GLY A 272 -9.64 12.50 -12.59
C GLY A 272 -9.02 12.46 -13.99
N TYR A 273 -8.48 11.31 -14.41
CA TYR A 273 -7.95 11.13 -15.78
C TYR A 273 -9.07 11.24 -16.83
N MET A 274 -10.25 10.70 -16.55
CA MET A 274 -11.40 10.83 -17.45
C MET A 274 -11.84 12.30 -17.60
N VAL A 275 -11.89 13.06 -16.50
CA VAL A 275 -12.15 14.52 -16.55
C VAL A 275 -11.12 15.21 -17.41
N GLY A 276 -9.83 14.90 -17.26
CA GLY A 276 -8.78 15.47 -18.10
C GLY A 276 -8.95 15.17 -19.59
N ALA A 277 -9.22 13.93 -19.94
CA ALA A 277 -9.45 13.54 -21.34
C ALA A 277 -10.71 14.22 -21.92
N LEU A 278 -11.80 14.21 -21.18
CA LEU A 278 -13.07 14.81 -21.61
C LEU A 278 -12.97 16.33 -21.74
N THR A 279 -12.22 17.04 -20.86
CA THR A 279 -12.04 18.50 -20.97
C THR A 279 -11.22 18.86 -22.21
N LEU A 280 -10.17 18.09 -22.54
CA LEU A 280 -9.40 18.30 -23.77
C LEU A 280 -10.27 18.10 -25.01
N LEU A 281 -11.06 17.03 -25.07
CA LEU A 281 -11.97 16.77 -26.19
C LEU A 281 -13.07 17.86 -26.29
N HIS A 282 -13.64 18.26 -25.16
CA HIS A 282 -14.67 19.30 -25.08
C HIS A 282 -14.14 20.64 -25.58
N THR A 283 -13.00 21.08 -25.06
CA THR A 283 -12.37 22.35 -25.43
C THR A 283 -11.91 22.33 -26.89
N GLY A 284 -11.27 21.23 -27.34
CA GLY A 284 -10.84 21.04 -28.73
C GLY A 284 -12.01 21.12 -29.71
N ALA A 285 -13.12 20.43 -29.38
CA ALA A 285 -14.34 20.46 -30.22
C ALA A 285 -14.92 21.89 -30.32
N HIS A 286 -14.93 22.66 -29.23
CA HIS A 286 -15.38 24.05 -29.27
C HIS A 286 -14.43 24.94 -30.07
N ILE A 287 -13.10 24.78 -29.93
CA ILE A 287 -12.11 25.52 -30.72
C ILE A 287 -12.29 25.27 -32.22
N ILE A 288 -12.44 23.99 -32.63
CA ILE A 288 -12.67 23.65 -34.04
C ILE A 288 -14.00 24.22 -34.54
N ASN A 289 -15.03 24.19 -33.71
CA ASN A 289 -16.33 24.79 -34.07
C ASN A 289 -16.20 26.31 -34.28
N PHE A 290 -15.50 27.03 -33.39
CA PHE A 290 -15.26 28.46 -33.53
C PHE A 290 -14.36 28.81 -34.72
N ALA A 291 -13.37 27.97 -35.02
CA ALA A 291 -12.53 28.12 -36.21
C ALA A 291 -13.36 28.02 -37.51
N ARG A 292 -14.34 27.11 -37.55
CA ARG A 292 -15.28 27.02 -38.69
C ARG A 292 -16.21 28.22 -38.78
N LEU A 293 -16.71 28.70 -37.63
CA LEU A 293 -17.55 29.90 -37.60
C LEU A 293 -16.76 31.16 -38.02
N SER A 294 -15.47 31.28 -37.70
CA SER A 294 -14.66 32.40 -38.08
C SER A 294 -14.38 32.45 -39.60
N GLN A 295 -14.46 31.32 -40.30
CA GLN A 295 -14.28 31.21 -41.74
C GLN A 295 -15.59 31.47 -42.52
N ALA A 296 -16.77 31.51 -41.85
CA ALA A 296 -18.04 31.81 -42.48
C ALA A 296 -18.10 33.33 -42.78
N GLN A 297 -18.83 33.67 -43.85
CA GLN A 297 -19.05 35.10 -44.20
C GLN A 297 -19.74 35.83 -43.04
N GLY A 298 -19.13 36.97 -42.61
CA GLY A 298 -19.64 37.74 -41.47
C GLY A 298 -19.25 37.19 -40.10
N GLY A 299 -18.38 36.14 -40.03
CA GLY A 299 -17.87 35.60 -38.78
C GLY A 299 -16.85 36.54 -38.12
N TYR A 300 -16.78 36.45 -36.79
CA TYR A 300 -15.74 37.12 -36.00
C TYR A 300 -14.42 36.38 -36.14
N HIS A 301 -13.29 37.04 -35.80
CA HIS A 301 -12.00 36.36 -35.75
C HIS A 301 -11.97 35.29 -34.63
N LEU A 302 -11.21 34.22 -34.82
CA LEU A 302 -11.13 33.11 -33.86
C LEU A 302 -10.74 33.59 -32.44
N TRP A 303 -9.80 34.52 -32.32
CA TRP A 303 -9.38 35.07 -31.02
C TRP A 303 -10.51 35.81 -30.30
N GLU A 304 -11.45 36.43 -31.04
CA GLU A 304 -12.61 37.10 -30.48
C GLU A 304 -13.62 36.10 -29.89
N TYR A 305 -13.79 34.92 -30.53
CA TYR A 305 -14.58 33.83 -29.95
C TYR A 305 -13.96 33.24 -28.68
N LEU A 306 -12.62 33.19 -28.60
CA LEU A 306 -11.92 32.55 -27.48
C LEU A 306 -11.72 33.48 -26.29
N PHE A 307 -11.36 34.73 -26.52
CA PHE A 307 -10.87 35.65 -25.49
C PHE A 307 -11.79 36.83 -25.20
N THR A 308 -12.99 36.85 -25.76
CA THR A 308 -13.99 37.88 -25.44
C THR A 308 -15.33 37.26 -25.04
N THR A 309 -16.13 38.06 -24.36
CA THR A 309 -17.53 37.67 -24.03
C THR A 309 -18.42 37.93 -25.22
N ARG A 310 -19.20 36.91 -25.63
CA ARG A 310 -20.15 37.03 -26.75
C ARG A 310 -21.54 36.57 -26.33
N PRO A 311 -22.60 37.40 -26.53
CA PRO A 311 -23.97 36.97 -26.29
C PRO A 311 -24.30 35.71 -27.08
N GLY A 312 -24.95 34.74 -26.43
CA GLY A 312 -25.30 33.43 -27.03
C GLY A 312 -24.26 32.34 -26.84
N ILE A 313 -23.03 32.63 -26.34
CA ILE A 313 -22.03 31.65 -26.01
C ILE A 313 -22.06 31.36 -24.49
N GLY A 314 -22.66 30.23 -24.10
CA GLY A 314 -22.88 29.86 -22.68
C GLY A 314 -24.16 30.52 -22.12
N TRP A 315 -24.33 30.47 -20.81
CA TRP A 315 -25.55 30.90 -20.16
C TRP A 315 -25.43 32.23 -19.39
N ILE A 316 -24.27 32.57 -18.90
CA ILE A 316 -24.02 33.82 -18.19
C ILE A 316 -23.30 34.81 -19.12
N ARG A 317 -24.03 35.76 -19.70
CA ARG A 317 -23.50 36.91 -20.47
C ARG A 317 -22.37 36.58 -21.48
N GLY A 318 -22.38 35.35 -22.03
CA GLY A 318 -21.36 34.94 -23.02
C GLY A 318 -19.97 34.64 -22.46
N THR A 319 -19.82 34.35 -21.18
CA THR A 319 -18.53 34.12 -20.52
C THR A 319 -17.99 32.70 -20.68
N ALA A 320 -18.68 31.79 -21.36
CA ALA A 320 -18.31 30.37 -21.41
C ALA A 320 -16.96 30.11 -22.04
N SER A 321 -16.53 30.86 -23.05
CA SER A 321 -15.21 30.70 -23.65
C SER A 321 -14.09 31.01 -22.65
N LEU A 322 -14.17 32.17 -21.98
CA LEU A 322 -13.18 32.60 -21.00
C LEU A 322 -13.12 31.64 -19.80
N THR A 323 -14.29 31.30 -19.23
CA THR A 323 -14.36 30.37 -18.09
C THR A 323 -13.92 28.97 -18.49
N GLY A 324 -14.18 28.53 -19.73
CA GLY A 324 -13.75 27.24 -20.25
C GLY A 324 -12.23 27.15 -20.42
N LEU A 325 -11.58 28.19 -20.94
CA LEU A 325 -10.12 28.25 -21.05
C LEU A 325 -9.45 28.25 -19.66
N LEU A 326 -10.00 29.02 -18.73
CA LEU A 326 -9.50 29.05 -17.35
C LEU A 326 -9.66 27.68 -16.65
N LEU A 327 -10.82 27.05 -16.83
CA LEU A 327 -11.08 25.68 -16.32
C LEU A 327 -10.08 24.68 -16.91
N GLN A 328 -9.83 24.74 -18.24
CA GLN A 328 -8.88 23.86 -18.89
C GLN A 328 -7.48 24.02 -18.29
N LEU A 329 -7.04 25.26 -18.05
CA LEU A 329 -5.73 25.55 -17.45
C LEU A 329 -5.65 24.98 -16.02
N LEU A 330 -6.63 25.27 -15.17
CA LEU A 330 -6.64 24.83 -13.77
C LEU A 330 -6.71 23.31 -13.65
N ILE A 331 -7.55 22.64 -14.45
CA ILE A 331 -7.67 21.18 -14.45
C ILE A 331 -6.38 20.54 -14.95
N SER A 332 -5.78 21.07 -16.02
CA SER A 332 -4.51 20.57 -16.54
C SER A 332 -3.38 20.69 -15.51
N LEU A 333 -3.27 21.85 -14.86
CA LEU A 333 -2.27 22.10 -13.82
C LEU A 333 -2.47 21.13 -12.63
N MET A 334 -3.72 21.00 -12.16
CA MET A 334 -4.05 20.07 -11.06
C MET A 334 -3.70 18.62 -11.42
N LEU A 335 -3.98 18.17 -12.66
CA LEU A 335 -3.67 16.81 -13.10
C LEU A 335 -2.17 16.57 -13.19
N VAL A 336 -1.40 17.49 -13.79
CA VAL A 336 0.06 17.39 -13.90
C VAL A 336 0.69 17.30 -12.51
N CYS A 337 0.29 18.18 -11.58
CA CYS A 337 0.80 18.18 -10.22
C CYS A 337 0.32 16.96 -9.40
N SER A 338 -0.74 16.27 -9.83
CA SER A 338 -1.23 15.04 -9.20
C SER A 338 -0.52 13.76 -9.68
N THR A 339 0.41 13.87 -10.63
CA THR A 339 1.17 12.71 -11.13
C THR A 339 2.07 12.11 -10.05
N THR A 340 2.43 10.83 -10.22
CA THR A 340 3.35 10.14 -9.32
C THR A 340 4.74 10.77 -9.29
N LEU A 341 5.15 11.41 -10.39
CA LEU A 341 6.42 12.13 -10.48
C LEU A 341 6.48 13.25 -9.44
N VAL A 342 5.47 14.12 -9.39
CA VAL A 342 5.43 15.23 -8.41
C VAL A 342 5.24 14.71 -6.99
N ARG A 343 4.32 13.77 -6.78
CA ARG A 343 4.01 13.27 -5.41
C ARG A 343 5.15 12.51 -4.75
N ARG A 344 6.01 11.82 -5.51
CA ARG A 344 7.11 10.99 -4.99
C ARG A 344 8.48 11.64 -5.04
N SER A 345 8.62 12.78 -5.73
CA SER A 345 9.89 13.50 -5.86
C SER A 345 10.23 14.40 -4.67
N GLY A 346 9.58 14.25 -3.52
CA GLY A 346 9.77 15.13 -2.37
C GLY A 346 8.97 16.43 -2.39
N HIS A 347 8.20 16.68 -3.46
CA HIS A 347 7.41 17.93 -3.63
C HIS A 347 5.91 17.69 -3.37
N PHE A 348 5.58 16.97 -2.30
CA PHE A 348 4.19 16.67 -1.93
C PHE A 348 3.36 17.93 -1.69
N GLU A 349 3.97 19.01 -1.23
CA GLU A 349 3.31 20.29 -0.98
C GLU A 349 2.74 20.91 -2.26
N VAL A 350 3.47 20.81 -3.38
CA VAL A 350 3.00 21.27 -4.70
C VAL A 350 1.72 20.54 -5.08
N PHE A 351 1.69 19.23 -4.94
CA PHE A 351 0.47 18.44 -5.14
C PHE A 351 -0.65 18.91 -4.19
N TYR A 352 -0.36 19.09 -2.91
CA TYR A 352 -1.37 19.46 -1.91
C TYR A 352 -2.02 20.81 -2.25
N TRP A 353 -1.23 21.85 -2.49
CA TRP A 353 -1.75 23.19 -2.77
C TRP A 353 -2.46 23.28 -4.11
N THR A 354 -1.92 22.65 -5.16
CA THR A 354 -2.57 22.65 -6.48
C THR A 354 -3.84 21.81 -6.49
N HIS A 355 -3.92 20.77 -5.67
CA HIS A 355 -5.13 19.97 -5.56
C HIS A 355 -6.30 20.72 -4.91
N LEU A 356 -6.04 21.73 -4.08
CA LEU A 356 -7.08 22.61 -3.53
C LEU A 356 -7.79 23.47 -4.60
N PHE A 357 -7.26 23.53 -5.82
CA PHE A 357 -7.91 24.19 -6.94
C PHE A 357 -9.27 23.57 -7.31
N TYR A 358 -9.63 22.41 -6.75
CA TYR A 358 -10.97 21.90 -6.89
C TYR A 358 -12.06 22.91 -6.44
N VAL A 359 -11.77 23.77 -5.45
CA VAL A 359 -12.71 24.79 -4.96
C VAL A 359 -13.03 25.83 -6.04
N PRO A 360 -12.04 26.58 -6.57
CA PRO A 360 -12.31 27.51 -7.66
C PRO A 360 -12.80 26.81 -8.95
N ILE A 361 -12.37 25.56 -9.22
CA ILE A 361 -12.88 24.78 -10.35
C ILE A 361 -14.40 24.56 -10.21
N TRP A 362 -14.92 24.16 -9.06
CA TRP A 362 -16.35 24.00 -8.86
C TRP A 362 -17.12 25.30 -9.00
N ALA A 363 -16.61 26.42 -8.46
CA ALA A 363 -17.21 27.72 -8.62
C ALA A 363 -17.28 28.13 -10.11
N LEU A 364 -16.19 27.93 -10.86
CA LEU A 364 -16.16 28.21 -12.30
C LEU A 364 -17.08 27.26 -13.09
N LEU A 365 -17.19 26.00 -12.73
CA LEU A 365 -18.12 25.06 -13.39
C LEU A 365 -19.56 25.47 -13.23
N ILE A 366 -19.97 26.02 -12.08
CA ILE A 366 -21.32 26.56 -11.86
C ILE A 366 -21.57 27.74 -12.79
N VAL A 367 -20.59 28.61 -13.02
CA VAL A 367 -20.70 29.76 -13.93
C VAL A 367 -20.61 29.32 -15.39
N HIS A 368 -19.80 28.32 -15.73
CA HIS A 368 -19.55 27.84 -17.09
C HIS A 368 -20.72 27.03 -17.64
N GLY A 369 -21.24 26.08 -16.84
CA GLY A 369 -22.24 25.10 -17.28
C GLY A 369 -23.62 25.33 -16.70
N ALA A 370 -24.60 25.66 -17.55
CA ALA A 370 -25.98 25.97 -17.13
C ALA A 370 -26.67 24.89 -16.29
N ASN A 371 -26.25 23.63 -16.43
CA ASN A 371 -26.85 22.49 -15.74
C ASN A 371 -25.96 21.87 -14.69
N PHE A 372 -24.68 22.29 -14.57
CA PHE A 372 -23.75 21.69 -13.63
C PHE A 372 -24.23 21.77 -12.18
N TRP A 373 -24.78 22.88 -11.73
CA TRP A 373 -25.30 23.07 -10.38
C TRP A 373 -26.36 22.04 -9.99
N LYS A 374 -27.19 21.57 -10.95
CA LYS A 374 -28.20 20.53 -10.71
C LYS A 374 -27.59 19.18 -10.36
N TRP A 375 -26.44 18.87 -10.94
CA TRP A 375 -25.67 17.66 -10.66
C TRP A 375 -24.90 17.77 -9.35
N PHE A 376 -24.40 18.97 -9.06
CA PHE A 376 -23.48 19.22 -7.97
C PHE A 376 -24.16 19.52 -6.63
N VAL A 377 -25.39 19.99 -6.61
CA VAL A 377 -26.05 20.45 -5.37
C VAL A 377 -26.06 19.38 -4.28
N ILE A 378 -26.42 18.13 -4.58
CA ILE A 378 -26.46 17.05 -3.60
C ILE A 378 -25.04 16.59 -3.22
N PRO A 379 -24.16 16.17 -4.15
CA PRO A 379 -22.79 15.77 -3.82
C PRO A 379 -22.00 16.87 -3.11
N GLY A 380 -22.09 18.09 -3.57
CA GLY A 380 -21.41 19.25 -2.97
C GLY A 380 -21.90 19.56 -1.55
N SER A 381 -23.21 19.51 -1.32
CA SER A 381 -23.77 19.71 0.02
C SER A 381 -23.34 18.63 1.00
N LEU A 382 -23.31 17.36 0.57
CA LEU A 382 -22.81 16.25 1.39
C LEU A 382 -21.33 16.42 1.72
N PHE A 383 -20.54 16.81 0.72
CA PHE A 383 -19.10 17.05 0.94
C PHE A 383 -18.84 18.20 1.92
N LEU A 384 -19.49 19.33 1.73
CA LEU A 384 -19.38 20.49 2.62
C LEU A 384 -19.90 20.17 4.02
N GLY A 385 -21.02 19.46 4.13
CA GLY A 385 -21.59 19.01 5.40
C GLY A 385 -20.63 18.11 6.18
N GLU A 386 -20.02 17.11 5.51
CA GLU A 386 -19.02 16.23 6.15
C GLU A 386 -17.79 17.01 6.61
N LYS A 387 -17.30 17.97 5.82
CA LYS A 387 -16.19 18.84 6.19
C LYS A 387 -16.53 19.74 7.38
N ALA A 388 -17.71 20.37 7.39
CA ALA A 388 -18.17 21.20 8.49
C ALA A 388 -18.33 20.39 9.79
N PHE A 389 -18.92 19.19 9.69
CA PHE A 389 -19.06 18.29 10.82
C PHE A 389 -17.69 17.83 11.36
N ALA A 390 -16.74 17.50 10.50
CA ALA A 390 -15.38 17.14 10.90
C ALA A 390 -14.67 18.30 11.61
N ALA A 391 -14.82 19.54 11.10
CA ALA A 391 -14.25 20.72 11.71
C ALA A 391 -14.90 21.06 13.09
N ALA A 392 -16.21 20.84 13.22
CA ALA A 392 -16.91 21.00 14.50
C ALA A 392 -16.39 19.99 15.54
N LEU A 393 -16.28 18.71 15.15
CA LEU A 393 -15.76 17.67 16.06
C LEU A 393 -14.30 17.89 16.47
N SER A 394 -13.45 18.39 15.58
CA SER A 394 -12.05 18.67 15.90
C SER A 394 -11.90 19.83 16.91
N ARG A 395 -12.85 20.73 16.94
CA ARG A 395 -12.87 21.83 17.94
C ARG A 395 -13.38 21.39 19.31
N VAL A 396 -14.29 20.41 19.35
CA VAL A 396 -14.90 19.90 20.61
C VAL A 396 -14.04 18.84 21.26
N GLY A 397 -13.33 18.02 20.48
CA GLY A 397 -12.51 16.91 20.95
C GLY A 397 -11.01 17.24 20.83
N GLY A 398 -10.46 18.03 21.76
CA GLY A 398 -9.01 18.20 21.84
C GLY A 398 -8.34 16.85 22.05
N LEU A 399 -7.61 16.36 21.02
CA LEU A 399 -6.74 15.21 21.16
C LEU A 399 -5.39 15.71 21.70
N TYR A 400 -5.00 15.22 22.87
CA TYR A 400 -3.71 15.55 23.46
C TYR A 400 -2.75 14.39 23.27
N ILE A 401 -1.56 14.69 22.81
CA ILE A 401 -0.44 13.75 22.83
C ILE A 401 0.01 13.70 24.29
N VAL A 402 -0.12 12.55 24.94
CA VAL A 402 0.24 12.33 26.34
C VAL A 402 1.74 12.08 26.43
N GLU A 403 2.31 11.34 25.47
CA GLU A 403 3.69 10.91 25.50
C GLU A 403 4.23 10.74 24.07
N VAL A 404 5.48 11.11 23.87
CA VAL A 404 6.22 10.91 22.61
C VAL A 404 7.51 10.19 22.95
N ASN A 405 7.64 8.95 22.51
CA ASN A 405 8.85 8.16 22.71
C ASN A 405 9.56 7.98 21.36
N LEU A 406 10.79 8.47 21.27
CA LEU A 406 11.67 8.21 20.15
C LEU A 406 12.43 6.90 20.42
N LEU A 407 12.07 5.85 19.73
CA LEU A 407 12.72 4.55 19.84
C LEU A 407 14.04 4.52 19.04
N PRO A 408 15.05 3.77 19.52
CA PRO A 408 16.35 3.66 18.82
C PRO A 408 16.26 3.22 17.36
N SER A 409 15.19 2.50 16.98
CA SER A 409 14.86 2.07 15.61
C SER A 409 14.38 3.18 14.66
N LYS A 410 14.50 4.47 15.05
CA LYS A 410 13.92 5.63 14.33
C LYS A 410 12.39 5.58 14.20
N VAL A 411 11.74 4.86 15.09
CA VAL A 411 10.28 4.83 15.21
C VAL A 411 9.85 5.84 16.27
N THR A 412 8.85 6.66 15.96
CA THR A 412 8.23 7.57 16.92
C THR A 412 6.98 6.89 17.45
N HIS A 413 6.98 6.57 18.75
CA HIS A 413 5.82 6.04 19.47
C HIS A 413 5.04 7.19 20.07
N LEU A 414 3.77 7.35 19.67
CA LEU A 414 2.87 8.40 20.16
C LEU A 414 1.79 7.78 21.02
N VAL A 415 1.67 8.22 22.26
CA VAL A 415 0.53 7.92 23.14
C VAL A 415 -0.42 9.10 23.09
N ILE A 416 -1.64 8.86 22.57
CA ILE A 416 -2.64 9.91 22.36
C ILE A 416 -3.82 9.63 23.28
N GLN A 417 -4.31 10.63 24.01
CA GLN A 417 -5.51 10.49 24.79
C GLN A 417 -6.72 10.22 23.89
N ARG A 418 -7.41 9.12 24.15
CA ARG A 418 -8.59 8.74 23.37
C ARG A 418 -9.74 9.70 23.60
N SER A 419 -10.32 10.22 22.52
CA SER A 419 -11.57 10.98 22.61
C SER A 419 -12.71 10.08 23.10
N PRO A 420 -13.63 10.57 23.95
CA PRO A 420 -14.80 9.82 24.41
C PRO A 420 -15.68 9.31 23.27
N PHE A 421 -15.66 9.99 22.13
CA PHE A 421 -16.45 9.63 20.93
C PHE A 421 -15.69 8.74 19.93
N PHE A 422 -14.46 8.34 20.25
CA PHE A 422 -13.68 7.46 19.39
C PHE A 422 -13.94 6.00 19.74
N HIS A 423 -14.73 5.34 18.90
CA HIS A 423 -14.97 3.91 18.96
C HIS A 423 -14.29 3.23 17.77
N TYR A 424 -13.67 2.11 17.98
CA TYR A 424 -13.01 1.32 16.93
C TYR A 424 -13.39 -0.15 17.07
N LYS A 425 -13.35 -0.85 15.92
CA LYS A 425 -13.49 -2.30 15.83
C LYS A 425 -12.26 -2.88 15.15
N PRO A 426 -11.94 -4.15 15.33
CA PRO A 426 -10.88 -4.81 14.57
C PRO A 426 -11.07 -4.61 13.07
N GLY A 427 -10.02 -4.19 12.37
CA GLY A 427 -10.04 -3.86 10.95
C GLY A 427 -10.35 -2.40 10.60
N ASP A 428 -10.70 -1.56 11.58
CA ASP A 428 -10.80 -0.12 11.34
C ASP A 428 -9.41 0.51 11.14
N TYR A 429 -9.36 1.56 10.33
CA TYR A 429 -8.15 2.35 10.14
C TYR A 429 -8.40 3.81 10.52
N VAL A 430 -7.36 4.49 10.97
CA VAL A 430 -7.39 5.90 11.37
C VAL A 430 -6.53 6.75 10.46
N TYR A 431 -6.91 8.00 10.30
CA TYR A 431 -6.09 9.01 9.67
C TYR A 431 -5.42 9.86 10.76
N LEU A 432 -4.10 9.83 10.79
CA LEU A 432 -3.32 10.70 11.65
C LEU A 432 -3.04 12.00 10.89
N ASN A 433 -3.50 13.13 11.46
CA ASN A 433 -3.18 14.45 10.94
C ASN A 433 -2.14 15.07 11.88
N VAL A 434 -0.89 15.13 11.42
CA VAL A 434 0.19 15.79 12.13
C VAL A 434 0.29 17.22 11.60
N PRO A 435 -0.05 18.26 12.38
CA PRO A 435 0.15 19.64 11.96
C PRO A 435 1.64 19.88 11.68
N PRO A 436 2.00 20.74 10.72
CA PRO A 436 3.40 21.08 10.49
C PRO A 436 3.96 21.67 11.81
N VAL A 437 5.07 21.14 12.26
CA VAL A 437 5.82 21.69 13.38
C VAL A 437 6.39 23.00 12.88
N CYS A 438 5.82 24.12 13.34
CA CYS A 438 6.47 25.41 13.15
C CYS A 438 7.81 25.34 13.87
N GLU A 439 8.92 25.38 13.14
CA GLU A 439 10.22 25.72 13.71
C GLU A 439 10.06 27.10 14.37
N GLN A 440 9.95 27.12 15.68
CA GLN A 440 10.23 28.30 16.44
C GLN A 440 11.75 28.47 16.38
N SER A 441 12.21 29.26 15.39
CA SER A 441 13.52 29.85 15.42
C SER A 441 13.53 30.84 16.61
N SER A 442 14.09 30.42 17.72
CA SER A 442 14.57 31.30 18.76
C SER A 442 15.91 31.89 18.39
#